data_d9e49b2c8bd4a9cab5de33cb59728105
#
_entry.id   d9e49b2c8bd4a9cab5de33cb59728105
#
_cell.length_a   1.000
_cell.length_b   1.000
_cell.length_c   1.000
_cell.angle_alpha   90.00
_cell.angle_beta   90.00
_cell.angle_gamma   90.00
#
_symmetry.space_group_name_H-M   'P 1'
#
loop_
_entity.id
_entity.type
_entity.pdbx_description
1 polymer ?
#
loop_
_entity_poly.entity_id
_entity_poly.type
_entity_poly.pdbx_seq_one_letter_code
_entity_poly.pdbx_strand_id
1 'polypeptide(L)'
;RIPPGKTFVYEFDLTKSGTFMYHPHGDEMVQMAMGMMGMFVVHPKDPDFMRVDRDFLIMLNAFDIDPGTYIPRIMTMTDFNLWTWNSRIFPDIDPLVVNQGDKVRVRVGNLTMTNHPIHMHGYDFKVTCTDGGWVPESAQWPEVSIDIPVGAMRAYEFVADHLGDWAIHCHKSHHTMNAMGHDVPTLIGTNSSNMTRQVRRVQPEFMPMGTAGMADMGEMSMPLPDNTVPMMAGWGPHGPLEMGGMFSVVKVREGIDADDYEDPG
;
A
#
# COMPACT_ATOMS: atom_id res chain seq x y z
N ARG A 1 -20.67 14.78 -19.82
CA ARG A 1 -19.20 14.83 -20.03
C ARG A 1 -18.70 16.26 -19.93
N ILE A 2 -17.53 16.44 -19.34
CA ILE A 2 -16.83 17.73 -19.31
C ILE A 2 -15.82 17.70 -20.47
N PRO A 3 -15.97 18.51 -21.51
CA PRO A 3 -14.99 18.52 -22.60
C PRO A 3 -13.63 19.03 -22.17
N PRO A 4 -12.53 18.64 -22.86
CA PRO A 4 -11.20 19.17 -22.60
C PRO A 4 -11.19 20.71 -22.59
N GLY A 5 -10.50 21.29 -21.60
CA GLY A 5 -10.41 22.74 -21.42
C GLY A 5 -11.69 23.40 -20.87
N LYS A 6 -12.68 22.62 -20.46
CA LYS A 6 -13.88 23.12 -19.80
C LYS A 6 -13.91 22.75 -18.33
N THR A 7 -14.59 23.57 -17.53
CA THR A 7 -14.80 23.37 -16.10
C THR A 7 -16.29 23.17 -15.85
N PHE A 8 -16.62 22.23 -14.97
CA PHE A 8 -17.94 22.09 -14.39
C PHE A 8 -17.83 22.33 -12.86
N VAL A 9 -18.77 23.07 -12.29
CA VAL A 9 -18.80 23.37 -10.87
C VAL A 9 -19.86 22.49 -10.21
N TYR A 10 -19.43 21.72 -9.20
CA TYR A 10 -20.34 21.02 -8.30
C TYR A 10 -20.53 21.88 -7.05
N GLU A 11 -21.79 22.14 -6.69
CA GLU A 11 -22.14 22.90 -5.50
C GLU A 11 -23.11 22.07 -4.64
N PHE A 12 -22.75 21.81 -3.39
CA PHE A 12 -23.54 21.01 -2.48
C PHE A 12 -23.18 21.30 -1.02
N ASP A 13 -24.12 21.01 -0.12
CA ASP A 13 -23.89 21.14 1.33
C ASP A 13 -23.26 19.89 1.92
N LEU A 14 -22.22 20.08 2.74
CA LEU A 14 -21.60 18.99 3.51
C LEU A 14 -22.36 18.80 4.83
N THR A 15 -23.14 17.74 4.92
CA THR A 15 -24.01 17.47 6.09
C THR A 15 -23.41 16.46 7.06
N LYS A 16 -22.33 15.76 6.69
CA LYS A 16 -21.74 14.69 7.46
C LYS A 16 -20.21 14.75 7.41
N SER A 17 -19.56 14.66 8.56
CA SER A 17 -18.11 14.52 8.64
C SER A 17 -17.70 13.04 8.52
N GLY A 18 -16.50 12.81 8.02
CA GLY A 18 -15.96 11.47 7.82
C GLY A 18 -14.94 11.40 6.69
N THR A 19 -14.66 10.19 6.28
CA THR A 19 -13.73 9.89 5.19
C THR A 19 -14.50 9.28 4.03
N PHE A 20 -14.42 9.90 2.88
CA PHE A 20 -15.11 9.55 1.65
C PHE A 20 -14.14 9.49 0.49
N MET A 21 -14.61 9.07 -0.67
CA MET A 21 -13.84 9.02 -1.90
C MET A 21 -14.58 9.73 -3.03
N TYR A 22 -13.86 10.11 -4.08
CA TYR A 22 -14.43 10.49 -5.34
C TYR A 22 -13.80 9.70 -6.48
N HIS A 23 -14.62 9.32 -7.44
CA HIS A 23 -14.20 8.66 -8.68
C HIS A 23 -15.22 8.91 -9.79
N PRO A 24 -14.85 8.75 -11.09
CA PRO A 24 -15.77 8.90 -12.19
C PRO A 24 -16.76 7.74 -12.28
N HIS A 25 -17.93 7.99 -12.86
CA HIS A 25 -18.90 6.96 -13.28
C HIS A 25 -19.04 6.86 -14.81
N GLY A 26 -18.46 7.78 -15.56
CA GLY A 26 -18.39 7.69 -17.03
C GLY A 26 -17.02 7.17 -17.45
N ASP A 27 -16.97 6.12 -18.27
CA ASP A 27 -15.74 5.45 -18.67
C ASP A 27 -14.88 5.06 -17.44
N GLU A 28 -15.54 4.57 -16.40
CA GLU A 28 -14.99 4.34 -15.05
C GLU A 28 -13.71 3.51 -15.08
N MET A 29 -13.73 2.37 -15.77
CA MET A 29 -12.57 1.47 -15.87
C MET A 29 -11.34 2.18 -16.42
N VAL A 30 -11.51 2.93 -17.52
CA VAL A 30 -10.40 3.66 -18.15
C VAL A 30 -9.89 4.75 -17.23
N GLN A 31 -10.80 5.56 -16.70
CA GLN A 31 -10.42 6.72 -15.92
C GLN A 31 -9.81 6.34 -14.55
N MET A 32 -10.34 5.30 -13.90
CA MET A 32 -9.76 4.81 -12.63
C MET A 32 -8.41 4.13 -12.85
N ALA A 33 -8.26 3.31 -13.89
CA ALA A 33 -6.97 2.71 -14.24
C ALA A 33 -5.91 3.77 -14.57
N MET A 34 -6.33 4.95 -15.07
CA MET A 34 -5.46 6.10 -15.30
C MET A 34 -5.30 7.02 -14.07
N GLY A 35 -5.80 6.61 -12.90
CA GLY A 35 -5.58 7.29 -11.62
C GLY A 35 -6.57 8.42 -11.30
N MET A 36 -7.71 8.54 -12.02
CA MET A 36 -8.72 9.56 -11.73
C MET A 36 -9.59 9.14 -10.54
N MET A 37 -9.05 9.25 -9.33
CA MET A 37 -9.75 8.97 -8.09
C MET A 37 -9.04 9.69 -6.94
N GLY A 38 -9.72 9.83 -5.80
CA GLY A 38 -9.09 10.42 -4.63
C GLY A 38 -9.94 10.30 -3.36
N MET A 39 -9.35 10.74 -2.27
CA MET A 39 -10.01 10.83 -0.97
C MET A 39 -10.72 12.15 -0.83
N PHE A 40 -11.84 12.13 -0.11
CA PHE A 40 -12.63 13.30 0.23
C PHE A 40 -12.89 13.30 1.73
N VAL A 41 -12.11 14.07 2.48
CA VAL A 41 -12.20 14.15 3.94
C VAL A 41 -13.02 15.36 4.33
N VAL A 42 -14.06 15.14 5.13
CA VAL A 42 -14.89 16.18 5.71
C VAL A 42 -14.62 16.26 7.21
N HIS A 43 -14.02 17.36 7.64
CA HIS A 43 -13.74 17.58 9.06
C HIS A 43 -15.03 17.89 9.86
N PRO A 44 -15.10 17.44 11.13
CA PRO A 44 -16.19 17.85 12.02
C PRO A 44 -16.24 19.37 12.20
N LYS A 45 -17.42 19.93 12.46
CA LYS A 45 -17.56 21.34 12.83
C LYS A 45 -16.94 21.66 14.19
N ASP A 46 -17.04 20.71 15.10
CA ASP A 46 -16.37 20.77 16.41
C ASP A 46 -14.94 20.23 16.24
N PRO A 47 -13.90 21.07 16.41
CA PRO A 47 -12.52 20.65 16.24
C PRO A 47 -12.04 19.67 17.31
N ASP A 48 -12.71 19.61 18.46
CA ASP A 48 -12.36 18.67 19.54
C ASP A 48 -13.03 17.30 19.35
N PHE A 49 -14.03 17.21 18.48
CA PHE A 49 -14.67 15.96 18.18
C PHE A 49 -13.71 15.03 17.42
N MET A 50 -13.42 13.88 18.02
CA MET A 50 -12.49 12.88 17.45
C MET A 50 -11.10 13.45 17.11
N ARG A 51 -10.60 14.36 17.98
CA ARG A 51 -9.28 14.97 17.82
C ARG A 51 -8.17 13.92 17.91
N VAL A 52 -7.17 14.08 17.06
CA VAL A 52 -5.91 13.32 17.04
C VAL A 52 -4.74 14.28 16.85
N ASP A 53 -3.54 13.82 17.18
CA ASP A 53 -2.31 14.58 17.00
C ASP A 53 -1.75 14.41 15.60
N ARG A 54 -1.93 13.19 14.99
CA ARG A 54 -1.51 12.86 13.64
C ARG A 54 -2.65 12.19 12.87
N ASP A 55 -2.85 12.58 11.62
CA ASP A 55 -3.91 12.07 10.75
C ASP A 55 -3.34 11.73 9.37
N PHE A 56 -3.19 10.45 9.07
CA PHE A 56 -2.61 9.94 7.82
C PHE A 56 -3.70 9.44 6.88
N LEU A 57 -3.38 9.49 5.58
CA LEU A 57 -4.30 9.15 4.52
C LEU A 57 -3.64 8.18 3.55
N ILE A 58 -4.21 6.99 3.40
CA ILE A 58 -3.72 5.92 2.53
C ILE A 58 -4.80 5.58 1.51
N MET A 59 -4.51 5.84 0.24
CA MET A 59 -5.31 5.39 -0.90
C MET A 59 -4.70 4.13 -1.48
N LEU A 60 -5.49 3.06 -1.53
CA LEU A 60 -5.09 1.78 -2.11
C LEU A 60 -5.37 1.80 -3.62
N ASN A 61 -4.37 1.44 -4.42
CA ASN A 61 -4.47 1.37 -5.86
C ASN A 61 -3.93 0.02 -6.37
N ALA A 62 -4.46 -0.43 -7.50
CA ALA A 62 -3.98 -1.62 -8.21
C ALA A 62 -3.88 -1.33 -9.70
N PHE A 63 -2.81 -1.79 -10.33
CA PHE A 63 -2.54 -1.60 -11.74
C PHE A 63 -2.09 -2.92 -12.37
N ASP A 64 -2.31 -3.05 -13.67
CA ASP A 64 -1.71 -4.06 -14.51
C ASP A 64 -0.86 -3.35 -15.55
N ILE A 65 0.47 -3.39 -15.36
CA ILE A 65 1.45 -2.69 -16.20
C ILE A 65 2.47 -3.71 -16.71
N ASP A 66 2.63 -3.82 -18.02
CA ASP A 66 3.70 -4.63 -18.59
C ASP A 66 5.07 -4.05 -18.21
N PRO A 67 6.01 -4.88 -17.71
CA PRO A 67 7.38 -4.46 -17.47
C PRO A 67 7.98 -3.72 -18.68
N GLY A 68 8.63 -2.60 -18.43
CA GLY A 68 9.20 -1.73 -19.48
C GLY A 68 8.18 -0.80 -20.16
N THR A 69 6.93 -0.72 -19.69
CA THR A 69 5.90 0.18 -20.22
C THR A 69 5.41 1.15 -19.16
N TYR A 70 4.64 2.17 -19.59
CA TYR A 70 4.16 3.25 -18.72
C TYR A 70 2.62 3.38 -18.71
N ILE A 71 1.93 2.53 -19.45
CA ILE A 71 0.48 2.61 -19.59
C ILE A 71 -0.14 1.33 -19.03
N PRO A 72 -1.07 1.43 -18.06
CA PRO A 72 -1.75 0.27 -17.52
C PRO A 72 -2.70 -0.37 -18.55
N ARG A 73 -2.86 -1.68 -18.44
CA ARG A 73 -3.90 -2.41 -19.17
C ARG A 73 -5.26 -2.13 -18.53
N ILE A 74 -6.03 -1.23 -19.14
CA ILE A 74 -7.28 -0.72 -18.60
C ILE A 74 -8.42 -1.75 -18.51
N MET A 75 -8.31 -2.87 -19.21
CA MET A 75 -9.34 -3.91 -19.23
C MET A 75 -9.13 -5.00 -18.16
N THR A 76 -8.04 -4.94 -17.41
CA THR A 76 -7.77 -5.89 -16.34
C THR A 76 -8.69 -5.66 -15.15
N MET A 77 -9.34 -6.71 -14.67
CA MET A 77 -10.30 -6.68 -13.56
C MET A 77 -9.83 -7.45 -12.33
N THR A 78 -8.97 -8.45 -12.49
CA THR A 78 -8.58 -9.36 -11.41
C THR A 78 -7.09 -9.57 -11.31
N ASP A 79 -6.40 -9.69 -12.43
CA ASP A 79 -5.00 -10.13 -12.49
C ASP A 79 -4.04 -8.94 -12.52
N PHE A 80 -4.13 -8.09 -11.50
CA PHE A 80 -3.21 -6.97 -11.31
C PHE A 80 -1.83 -7.47 -10.91
N ASN A 81 -0.80 -6.72 -11.30
CA ASN A 81 0.59 -7.04 -10.99
C ASN A 81 1.31 -5.96 -10.19
N LEU A 82 0.67 -4.83 -9.91
CA LEU A 82 1.23 -3.72 -9.16
C LEU A 82 0.21 -3.18 -8.15
N TRP A 83 0.53 -3.29 -6.85
CA TRP A 83 -0.29 -2.78 -5.75
C TRP A 83 0.46 -1.65 -5.04
N THR A 84 -0.22 -0.54 -4.83
CA THR A 84 0.40 0.68 -4.33
C THR A 84 -0.40 1.32 -3.20
N TRP A 85 0.29 2.10 -2.35
CA TRP A 85 -0.30 3.09 -1.45
C TRP A 85 0.05 4.48 -1.94
N ASN A 86 -0.98 5.33 -2.10
CA ASN A 86 -0.81 6.68 -2.62
C ASN A 86 -0.01 6.71 -3.95
N SER A 87 -0.23 5.68 -4.80
CA SER A 87 0.46 5.48 -6.09
C SER A 87 1.97 5.22 -5.97
N ARG A 88 2.45 4.79 -4.81
CA ARG A 88 3.84 4.43 -4.55
C ARG A 88 3.93 2.99 -4.01
N ILE A 89 5.12 2.44 -4.08
CA ILE A 89 5.50 1.14 -3.50
C ILE A 89 6.64 1.34 -2.52
N PHE A 90 6.84 0.40 -1.59
CA PHE A 90 8.02 0.43 -0.73
C PHE A 90 9.31 0.26 -1.57
N PRO A 91 10.39 1.05 -1.32
CA PRO A 91 10.61 1.95 -0.18
C PRO A 91 10.13 3.41 -0.38
N ASP A 92 9.52 3.75 -1.51
CA ASP A 92 9.11 5.13 -1.84
C ASP A 92 7.78 5.55 -1.19
N ILE A 93 7.12 4.65 -0.45
CA ILE A 93 5.97 5.03 0.39
C ILE A 93 6.49 5.79 1.61
N ASP A 94 6.04 7.01 1.78
CA ASP A 94 6.42 7.82 2.93
C ASP A 94 6.09 7.09 4.25
N PRO A 95 7.01 7.04 5.24
CA PRO A 95 6.71 6.47 6.54
C PRO A 95 5.67 7.32 7.29
N LEU A 96 4.97 6.69 8.23
CA LEU A 96 4.08 7.39 9.15
C LEU A 96 4.92 7.88 10.34
N VAL A 97 5.34 9.14 10.30
CA VAL A 97 6.18 9.74 11.34
C VAL A 97 5.33 10.30 12.46
N VAL A 98 5.57 9.86 13.69
CA VAL A 98 4.77 10.21 14.86
C VAL A 98 5.67 10.45 16.09
N ASN A 99 5.23 11.31 16.99
CA ASN A 99 5.90 11.52 18.25
C ASN A 99 5.42 10.51 19.29
N GLN A 100 6.27 10.11 20.22
CA GLN A 100 5.86 9.21 21.30
C GLN A 100 4.73 9.85 22.11
N GLY A 101 3.64 9.10 22.30
CA GLY A 101 2.45 9.54 22.99
C GLY A 101 1.38 10.17 22.09
N ASP A 102 1.66 10.42 20.82
CA ASP A 102 0.68 10.91 19.86
C ASP A 102 -0.52 9.97 19.74
N LYS A 103 -1.70 10.53 19.72
CA LYS A 103 -2.91 9.85 19.25
C LYS A 103 -2.96 9.95 17.74
N VAL A 104 -2.84 8.82 17.08
CA VAL A 104 -2.69 8.72 15.64
C VAL A 104 -3.95 8.17 15.00
N ARG A 105 -4.36 8.76 13.89
CA ARG A 105 -5.41 8.24 13.00
C ARG A 105 -4.81 7.86 11.65
N VAL A 106 -5.19 6.69 11.16
CA VAL A 106 -4.92 6.28 9.78
C VAL A 106 -6.25 6.08 9.06
N ARG A 107 -6.43 6.79 7.96
CA ARG A 107 -7.58 6.68 7.05
C ARG A 107 -7.18 5.89 5.83
N VAL A 108 -7.91 4.84 5.53
CA VAL A 108 -7.62 3.96 4.39
C VAL A 108 -8.83 3.90 3.47
N GLY A 109 -8.62 4.14 2.18
CA GLY A 109 -9.63 4.04 1.13
C GLY A 109 -9.26 3.00 0.09
N ASN A 110 -10.22 2.13 -0.26
CA ASN A 110 -10.02 1.08 -1.24
C ASN A 110 -10.85 1.31 -2.50
N LEU A 111 -10.19 1.72 -3.57
CA LEU A 111 -10.73 1.83 -4.93
C LEU A 111 -10.10 0.80 -5.88
N THR A 112 -9.64 -0.33 -5.34
CA THR A 112 -9.18 -1.48 -6.12
C THR A 112 -10.29 -2.51 -6.32
N MET A 113 -10.01 -3.61 -7.00
CA MET A 113 -10.97 -4.68 -7.28
C MET A 113 -10.85 -5.87 -6.31
N THR A 114 -10.08 -5.72 -5.23
CA THR A 114 -9.92 -6.74 -4.18
C THR A 114 -9.89 -6.08 -2.81
N ASN A 115 -10.16 -6.85 -1.75
CA ASN A 115 -10.00 -6.35 -0.38
C ASN A 115 -8.53 -6.33 0.04
N HIS A 116 -8.21 -5.51 1.03
CA HIS A 116 -6.87 -5.36 1.58
C HIS A 116 -6.93 -5.41 3.11
N PRO A 117 -6.51 -6.51 3.74
CA PRO A 117 -6.28 -6.54 5.19
C PRO A 117 -5.03 -5.74 5.52
N ILE A 118 -5.19 -4.59 6.18
CA ILE A 118 -4.07 -3.74 6.60
C ILE A 118 -3.69 -4.11 8.02
N HIS A 119 -2.47 -4.61 8.19
CA HIS A 119 -1.91 -5.06 9.46
C HIS A 119 -0.85 -4.08 9.96
N MET A 120 -0.84 -3.86 11.26
CA MET A 120 0.16 -3.04 11.93
C MET A 120 0.84 -3.86 13.04
N HIS A 121 2.16 -3.83 13.06
CA HIS A 121 2.96 -4.46 14.09
C HIS A 121 3.03 -3.60 15.36
N GLY A 122 3.16 -4.24 16.51
CA GLY A 122 3.43 -3.61 17.80
C GLY A 122 2.24 -2.91 18.46
N TYR A 123 1.16 -2.70 17.78
CA TYR A 123 -0.01 -1.97 18.27
C TYR A 123 -1.31 -2.70 17.98
N ASP A 124 -2.23 -2.68 18.92
CA ASP A 124 -3.63 -2.80 18.65
C ASP A 124 -4.24 -1.39 18.44
N PHE A 125 -5.23 -1.31 17.58
CA PHE A 125 -5.91 -0.06 17.26
C PHE A 125 -7.43 -0.22 17.35
N LYS A 126 -8.14 0.90 17.47
CA LYS A 126 -9.60 0.91 17.44
C LYS A 126 -10.12 1.40 16.10
N VAL A 127 -11.07 0.68 15.53
CA VAL A 127 -11.79 1.14 14.34
C VAL A 127 -12.76 2.24 14.77
N THR A 128 -12.55 3.44 14.25
CA THR A 128 -13.28 4.67 14.68
C THR A 128 -14.15 5.27 13.59
N CYS A 129 -13.94 4.91 12.31
CA CYS A 129 -14.75 5.39 11.21
C CYS A 129 -14.89 4.33 10.13
N THR A 130 -16.06 4.28 9.50
CA THR A 130 -16.35 3.47 8.32
C THR A 130 -16.78 4.38 7.17
N ASP A 131 -17.05 3.82 5.99
CA ASP A 131 -17.70 4.51 4.88
C ASP A 131 -19.08 5.11 5.25
N GLY A 132 -19.70 4.57 6.29
CA GLY A 132 -20.91 5.11 6.89
C GLY A 132 -20.72 6.34 7.79
N GLY A 133 -19.47 6.69 8.14
CA GLY A 133 -19.08 7.77 9.04
C GLY A 133 -18.51 7.28 10.37
N TRP A 134 -18.51 8.16 11.38
CA TRP A 134 -17.94 7.88 12.68
C TRP A 134 -18.69 6.77 13.43
N VAL A 135 -17.93 5.83 13.97
CA VAL A 135 -18.43 4.77 14.85
C VAL A 135 -18.60 5.37 16.25
N PRO A 136 -19.78 5.27 16.88
CA PRO A 136 -19.94 5.69 18.26
C PRO A 136 -18.91 5.03 19.18
N GLU A 137 -18.39 5.76 20.16
CA GLU A 137 -17.31 5.28 21.03
C GLU A 137 -17.61 3.92 21.67
N SER A 138 -18.86 3.71 22.12
CA SER A 138 -19.32 2.45 22.71
C SER A 138 -19.39 1.27 21.72
N ALA A 139 -19.26 1.54 20.41
CA ALA A 139 -19.33 0.55 19.35
C ALA A 139 -17.99 0.41 18.60
N GLN A 140 -16.95 1.15 19.00
CA GLN A 140 -15.60 0.98 18.49
C GLN A 140 -15.02 -0.34 18.98
N TRP A 141 -14.26 -1.03 18.15
CA TRP A 141 -13.72 -2.35 18.46
C TRP A 141 -12.22 -2.43 18.14
N PRO A 142 -11.46 -3.25 18.90
CA PRO A 142 -10.03 -3.41 18.69
C PRO A 142 -9.73 -4.36 17.52
N GLU A 143 -8.67 -4.06 16.77
CA GLU A 143 -8.09 -4.92 15.76
C GLU A 143 -6.57 -4.71 15.68
N VAL A 144 -5.86 -5.63 15.04
CA VAL A 144 -4.46 -5.53 14.63
C VAL A 144 -4.32 -5.66 13.10
N SER A 145 -5.41 -6.10 12.45
CA SER A 145 -5.53 -6.21 10.99
C SER A 145 -6.95 -5.85 10.61
N ILE A 146 -7.11 -4.71 9.95
CA ILE A 146 -8.41 -4.25 9.49
C ILE A 146 -8.63 -4.57 8.01
N ASP A 147 -9.71 -5.26 7.69
CA ASP A 147 -10.07 -5.49 6.29
C ASP A 147 -10.69 -4.24 5.68
N ILE A 148 -10.18 -3.84 4.52
CA ILE A 148 -10.72 -2.75 3.72
C ILE A 148 -11.40 -3.34 2.50
N PRO A 149 -12.72 -3.55 2.52
CA PRO A 149 -13.46 -4.09 1.38
C PRO A 149 -13.36 -3.19 0.14
N VAL A 150 -13.64 -3.76 -1.03
CA VAL A 150 -13.74 -2.99 -2.28
C VAL A 150 -14.78 -1.88 -2.14
N GLY A 151 -14.42 -0.66 -2.52
CA GLY A 151 -15.29 0.51 -2.45
C GLY A 151 -15.54 1.05 -1.03
N ALA A 152 -14.80 0.56 -0.02
CA ALA A 152 -14.99 0.98 1.36
C ALA A 152 -13.87 1.91 1.86
N MET A 153 -14.27 2.69 2.88
CA MET A 153 -13.37 3.54 3.66
C MET A 153 -13.34 3.04 5.09
N ARG A 154 -12.18 3.08 5.73
CA ARG A 154 -11.99 2.80 7.15
C ARG A 154 -11.07 3.84 7.76
N ALA A 155 -11.30 4.16 9.04
CA ALA A 155 -10.28 4.83 9.83
C ALA A 155 -10.13 4.09 11.17
N TYR A 156 -8.88 4.04 11.63
CA TYR A 156 -8.54 3.47 12.92
C TYR A 156 -7.58 4.39 13.68
N GLU A 157 -7.56 4.25 14.99
CA GLU A 157 -6.78 5.09 15.89
C GLU A 157 -6.01 4.24 16.90
N PHE A 158 -4.78 4.67 17.20
CA PHE A 158 -3.93 4.10 18.24
C PHE A 158 -3.14 5.20 18.95
N VAL A 159 -2.51 4.86 20.06
CA VAL A 159 -1.56 5.74 20.76
C VAL A 159 -0.14 5.20 20.49
N ALA A 160 0.73 6.05 20.00
CA ALA A 160 2.11 5.69 19.65
C ALA A 160 3.01 5.72 20.92
N ASP A 161 2.83 4.78 21.84
CA ASP A 161 3.48 4.77 23.15
C ASP A 161 4.84 4.05 23.18
N HIS A 162 5.22 3.34 22.12
CA HIS A 162 6.48 2.59 22.03
C HIS A 162 7.37 3.16 20.92
N LEU A 163 8.58 3.59 21.30
CA LEU A 163 9.61 4.04 20.35
C LEU A 163 10.03 2.92 19.39
N GLY A 164 10.45 3.30 18.18
CA GLY A 164 11.01 2.38 17.17
C GLY A 164 10.31 2.44 15.83
N ASP A 165 10.63 1.46 15.00
CA ASP A 165 10.11 1.28 13.65
C ASP A 165 9.15 0.10 13.63
N TRP A 166 7.89 0.36 13.33
CA TRP A 166 6.81 -0.62 13.36
C TRP A 166 6.27 -0.84 11.96
N ALA A 167 6.35 -2.08 11.47
CA ALA A 167 5.85 -2.40 10.14
C ALA A 167 4.34 -2.20 10.04
N ILE A 168 3.90 -1.63 8.92
CA ILE A 168 2.50 -1.55 8.51
C ILE A 168 2.41 -2.02 7.05
N HIS A 169 1.51 -2.97 6.77
CA HIS A 169 1.44 -3.57 5.43
C HIS A 169 0.09 -4.23 5.14
N CYS A 170 -0.19 -4.47 3.87
CA CYS A 170 -1.25 -5.36 3.46
C CYS A 170 -0.87 -6.80 3.81
N HIS A 171 -1.78 -7.58 4.42
CA HIS A 171 -1.49 -8.96 4.83
C HIS A 171 -1.70 -9.99 3.71
N LYS A 172 -2.01 -9.55 2.49
CA LYS A 172 -1.92 -10.40 1.29
C LYS A 172 -0.48 -10.34 0.78
N SER A 173 0.25 -11.44 0.88
CA SER A 173 1.69 -11.49 0.59
C SER A 173 2.05 -10.97 -0.82
N HIS A 174 1.26 -11.32 -1.84
CA HIS A 174 1.50 -10.86 -3.21
C HIS A 174 1.23 -9.35 -3.41
N HIS A 175 0.47 -8.70 -2.54
CA HIS A 175 0.31 -7.24 -2.53
C HIS A 175 1.48 -6.55 -1.83
N THR A 176 1.98 -7.16 -0.76
CA THR A 176 3.08 -6.63 0.05
C THR A 176 4.42 -6.76 -0.68
N MET A 177 4.62 -7.88 -1.35
CA MET A 177 5.87 -8.20 -2.07
C MET A 177 5.90 -7.63 -3.49
N ASN A 178 4.75 -7.35 -4.06
CA ASN A 178 4.54 -6.98 -5.45
C ASN A 178 4.87 -8.12 -6.46
N ALA A 179 4.00 -8.33 -7.42
CA ALA A 179 4.13 -9.44 -8.38
C ALA A 179 4.59 -9.02 -9.77
N MET A 180 4.86 -7.72 -10.00
CA MET A 180 5.20 -7.20 -11.32
C MET A 180 6.47 -7.84 -11.88
N GLY A 181 6.36 -8.55 -13.00
CA GLY A 181 7.51 -9.21 -13.63
C GLY A 181 8.02 -10.48 -12.94
N HIS A 182 7.26 -11.04 -11.99
CA HIS A 182 7.67 -12.18 -11.16
C HIS A 182 6.93 -13.48 -11.49
N ASP A 183 6.68 -13.75 -12.75
CA ASP A 183 6.03 -15.00 -13.23
C ASP A 183 6.96 -16.23 -13.20
N VAL A 184 8.09 -16.12 -12.52
CA VAL A 184 9.05 -17.21 -12.41
C VAL A 184 8.68 -18.13 -11.25
N PRO A 185 8.31 -19.40 -11.49
CA PRO A 185 8.01 -20.33 -10.42
C PRO A 185 9.25 -20.60 -9.56
N THR A 186 9.06 -20.65 -8.24
CA THR A 186 10.14 -21.01 -7.32
C THR A 186 10.56 -22.47 -7.52
N LEU A 187 11.85 -22.77 -7.29
CA LEU A 187 12.41 -24.12 -7.36
C LEU A 187 12.56 -24.75 -5.95
N ILE A 188 11.91 -24.20 -4.93
CA ILE A 188 11.94 -24.75 -3.57
C ILE A 188 11.46 -26.20 -3.58
N GLY A 189 12.26 -27.09 -2.99
CA GLY A 189 11.96 -28.51 -2.92
C GLY A 189 12.11 -29.29 -4.24
N THR A 190 12.51 -28.62 -5.32
CA THR A 190 12.74 -29.24 -6.62
C THR A 190 14.19 -29.70 -6.76
N ASN A 191 14.40 -30.97 -7.11
CA ASN A 191 15.75 -31.42 -7.45
C ASN A 191 16.13 -30.97 -8.87
N SER A 192 16.75 -29.82 -8.98
CA SER A 192 17.18 -29.22 -10.25
C SER A 192 18.53 -29.71 -10.79
N SER A 193 19.23 -30.59 -10.06
CA SER A 193 20.63 -30.98 -10.36
C SER A 193 20.83 -31.54 -11.76
N ASN A 194 19.89 -32.36 -12.24
CA ASN A 194 20.00 -32.95 -13.59
C ASN A 194 19.73 -31.91 -14.68
N MET A 195 18.69 -31.10 -14.51
CA MET A 195 18.37 -30.01 -15.43
C MET A 195 19.52 -29.00 -15.48
N THR A 196 20.03 -28.56 -14.37
CA THR A 196 21.15 -27.61 -14.25
C THR A 196 22.39 -28.14 -15.02
N ARG A 197 22.70 -29.42 -14.83
CA ARG A 197 23.85 -30.05 -15.54
C ARG A 197 23.65 -30.08 -17.06
N GLN A 198 22.44 -30.35 -17.52
CA GLN A 198 22.12 -30.36 -18.94
C GLN A 198 22.16 -28.95 -19.55
N VAL A 199 21.54 -27.96 -18.88
CA VAL A 199 21.52 -26.59 -19.37
C VAL A 199 22.93 -25.98 -19.39
N ARG A 200 23.76 -26.22 -18.37
CA ARG A 200 25.16 -25.74 -18.34
C ARG A 200 26.06 -26.26 -19.48
N ARG A 201 25.66 -27.32 -20.18
CA ARG A 201 26.39 -27.78 -21.37
C ARG A 201 26.25 -26.82 -22.55
N VAL A 202 25.13 -26.08 -22.62
CA VAL A 202 24.84 -25.11 -23.70
C VAL A 202 24.93 -23.67 -23.21
N GLN A 203 24.74 -23.44 -21.92
CA GLN A 203 24.83 -22.15 -21.25
C GLN A 203 25.62 -22.31 -19.93
N PRO A 204 26.96 -22.22 -19.97
CA PRO A 204 27.80 -22.52 -18.80
C PRO A 204 27.48 -21.73 -17.55
N GLU A 205 27.05 -20.47 -17.70
CA GLU A 205 26.71 -19.55 -16.58
C GLU A 205 25.30 -19.75 -16.02
N PHE A 206 24.54 -20.74 -16.52
CA PHE A 206 23.20 -21.00 -16.03
C PHE A 206 23.19 -21.31 -14.53
N MET A 207 22.38 -20.58 -13.77
CA MET A 207 22.11 -20.85 -12.37
C MET A 207 20.61 -21.12 -12.17
N PRO A 208 20.22 -22.20 -11.47
CA PRO A 208 18.82 -22.37 -11.09
C PRO A 208 18.47 -21.34 -10.02
N MET A 209 17.42 -20.58 -10.23
CA MET A 209 16.97 -19.52 -9.34
C MET A 209 15.88 -20.02 -8.39
N GLY A 210 15.75 -19.38 -7.23
CA GLY A 210 14.68 -19.65 -6.29
C GLY A 210 14.74 -20.99 -5.57
N THR A 211 15.89 -21.64 -5.48
CA THR A 211 16.07 -22.93 -4.77
C THR A 211 15.98 -22.76 -3.25
N ALA A 212 16.39 -21.61 -2.73
CA ALA A 212 16.26 -21.21 -1.33
C ALA A 212 15.05 -20.27 -1.09
N GLY A 213 14.28 -19.99 -2.13
CA GLY A 213 13.10 -19.13 -2.09
C GLY A 213 13.29 -17.81 -2.82
N MET A 214 12.39 -16.85 -2.57
CA MET A 214 12.40 -15.56 -3.27
C MET A 214 13.61 -14.69 -2.89
N ALA A 215 14.08 -14.77 -1.64
CA ALA A 215 15.27 -14.05 -1.18
C ALA A 215 16.54 -14.42 -1.97
N ASP A 216 16.68 -15.68 -2.34
CA ASP A 216 17.78 -16.19 -3.19
C ASP A 216 17.86 -15.48 -4.56
N MET A 217 16.71 -15.04 -5.06
CA MET A 217 16.61 -14.29 -6.33
C MET A 217 16.90 -12.79 -6.13
N GLY A 218 16.60 -12.25 -4.96
CA GLY A 218 16.79 -10.85 -4.62
C GLY A 218 18.26 -10.44 -4.45
N GLU A 219 19.12 -11.38 -4.10
CA GLU A 219 20.57 -11.12 -3.98
C GLU A 219 21.27 -10.92 -5.33
N MET A 220 20.60 -11.25 -6.42
CA MET A 220 21.16 -11.10 -7.76
C MET A 220 20.79 -9.74 -8.35
N SER A 221 21.81 -8.91 -8.59
CA SER A 221 21.64 -7.66 -9.34
C SER A 221 21.49 -8.00 -10.83
N MET A 222 20.25 -7.92 -11.32
CA MET A 222 19.97 -8.06 -12.76
C MET A 222 19.50 -6.73 -13.34
N PRO A 223 19.90 -6.37 -14.57
CA PRO A 223 19.33 -5.21 -15.23
C PRO A 223 17.83 -5.45 -15.49
N LEU A 224 17.00 -4.55 -15.00
CA LEU A 224 15.56 -4.58 -15.23
C LEU A 224 15.19 -3.65 -16.40
N PRO A 225 14.13 -3.94 -17.14
CA PRO A 225 13.56 -2.99 -18.08
C PRO A 225 13.16 -1.69 -17.37
N ASP A 226 13.08 -0.59 -18.09
CA ASP A 226 12.53 0.66 -17.57
C ASP A 226 11.12 0.43 -17.00
N ASN A 227 10.76 1.22 -15.99
CA ASN A 227 9.46 1.13 -15.33
C ASN A 227 9.08 -0.30 -14.87
N THR A 228 10.05 -1.02 -14.34
CA THR A 228 9.87 -2.36 -13.76
C THR A 228 10.22 -2.33 -12.28
N VAL A 229 9.33 -2.90 -11.45
CA VAL A 229 9.57 -3.01 -10.00
C VAL A 229 10.52 -4.18 -9.74
N PRO A 230 11.61 -3.99 -8.98
CA PRO A 230 12.48 -5.09 -8.59
C PRO A 230 11.74 -6.07 -7.65
N MET A 231 12.14 -7.34 -7.69
CA MET A 231 11.58 -8.37 -6.81
C MET A 231 11.83 -8.04 -5.32
N MET A 232 12.97 -7.41 -5.04
CA MET A 232 13.39 -6.98 -3.71
C MET A 232 13.40 -5.45 -3.67
N ALA A 233 12.77 -4.88 -2.65
CA ALA A 233 12.68 -3.42 -2.50
C ALA A 233 13.99 -2.78 -2.05
N GLY A 234 14.83 -3.51 -1.32
CA GLY A 234 16.09 -2.98 -0.79
C GLY A 234 16.74 -3.89 0.24
N TRP A 235 17.77 -3.38 0.90
CA TRP A 235 18.51 -4.07 1.96
C TRP A 235 18.03 -3.59 3.32
N GLY A 236 17.66 -4.53 4.18
CA GLY A 236 17.38 -4.29 5.60
C GLY A 236 18.58 -4.66 6.48
N PRO A 237 18.45 -4.53 7.83
CA PRO A 237 19.53 -4.83 8.77
C PRO A 237 20.04 -6.28 8.71
N HIS A 238 19.22 -7.19 8.22
CA HIS A 238 19.50 -8.63 8.19
C HIS A 238 19.54 -9.22 6.77
N GLY A 239 19.57 -8.38 5.75
CA GLY A 239 19.61 -8.80 4.34
C GLY A 239 18.54 -8.15 3.48
N PRO A 240 18.32 -8.64 2.26
CA PRO A 240 17.34 -8.09 1.34
C PRO A 240 15.90 -8.27 1.87
N LEU A 241 15.07 -7.24 1.64
CA LEU A 241 13.66 -7.22 2.03
C LEU A 241 12.77 -7.54 0.82
N GLU A 242 11.91 -8.54 0.96
CA GLU A 242 10.95 -8.97 -0.06
C GLU A 242 9.67 -8.11 -0.09
N MET A 243 9.74 -6.85 0.35
CA MET A 243 8.59 -5.98 0.59
C MET A 243 8.56 -4.83 -0.43
N GLY A 244 8.38 -5.15 -1.71
CA GLY A 244 8.40 -4.17 -2.80
C GLY A 244 7.02 -3.62 -3.19
N GLY A 245 6.01 -3.72 -2.34
CA GLY A 245 4.64 -3.30 -2.63
C GLY A 245 4.00 -2.48 -1.52
N MET A 246 2.84 -2.95 -1.06
CA MET A 246 2.03 -2.30 -0.02
C MET A 246 2.61 -2.52 1.39
N PHE A 247 3.72 -1.88 1.65
CA PHE A 247 4.45 -1.92 2.91
C PHE A 247 4.97 -0.52 3.25
N SER A 248 4.97 -0.16 4.51
CA SER A 248 5.64 1.03 5.04
C SER A 248 5.97 0.84 6.53
N VAL A 249 6.44 1.90 7.17
CA VAL A 249 6.87 1.88 8.57
C VAL A 249 6.21 3.02 9.33
N VAL A 250 5.71 2.73 10.53
CA VAL A 250 5.37 3.75 11.52
C VAL A 250 6.63 4.03 12.32
N LYS A 251 7.19 5.22 12.18
CA LYS A 251 8.39 5.67 12.90
C LYS A 251 7.99 6.49 14.11
N VAL A 252 8.15 5.90 15.30
CA VAL A 252 7.87 6.56 16.57
C VAL A 252 9.16 7.12 17.15
N ARG A 253 9.22 8.43 17.34
CA ARG A 253 10.39 9.15 17.84
C ARG A 253 10.01 10.09 18.98
N GLU A 254 11.00 10.63 19.69
CA GLU A 254 10.82 11.73 20.64
C GLU A 254 11.20 13.07 20.01
N GLY A 255 10.49 14.13 20.38
CA GLY A 255 10.87 15.50 20.03
C GLY A 255 10.63 15.88 18.57
N ILE A 256 9.69 15.21 17.88
CA ILE A 256 9.23 15.60 16.56
C ILE A 256 8.21 16.73 16.70
N ASP A 257 8.38 17.80 15.93
CA ASP A 257 7.44 18.92 15.90
C ASP A 257 6.08 18.47 15.34
N ALA A 258 4.99 19.06 15.84
CA ALA A 258 3.63 18.65 15.51
C ALA A 258 3.31 18.66 14.01
N ASP A 259 3.93 19.59 13.27
CA ASP A 259 3.73 19.77 11.83
C ASP A 259 4.84 19.10 10.98
N ASP A 260 5.79 18.41 11.62
CA ASP A 260 6.87 17.72 10.91
C ASP A 260 6.46 16.28 10.60
N TYR A 261 6.40 15.95 9.32
CA TYR A 261 6.09 14.63 8.76
C TYR A 261 7.27 14.05 7.95
N GLU A 262 8.42 14.72 7.96
CA GLU A 262 9.60 14.25 7.24
C GLU A 262 10.21 13.02 7.92
N ASP A 263 10.83 12.16 7.14
CA ASP A 263 11.47 10.94 7.65
C ASP A 263 12.69 11.31 8.51
N PRO A 264 12.68 11.02 9.81
CA PRO A 264 13.78 11.36 10.70
C PRO A 264 15.01 10.42 10.59
N GLY A 265 14.95 9.44 9.70
CA GLY A 265 16.00 8.42 9.56
C GLY A 265 15.80 7.17 10.43
#